data_0d4a4b7e6effc57fe5485d68cdda89d6
#
_entry.id   0d4a4b7e6effc57fe5485d68cdda89d6
#
_cell.length_a   1.000
_cell.length_b   1.000
_cell.length_c   1.000
_cell.angle_alpha   90.00
_cell.angle_beta   90.00
_cell.angle_gamma   90.00
#
_symmetry.space_group_name_H-M   'P 1'
#
loop_
_entity.id
_entity.type
_entity.pdbx_description
1 polymer ?
#
loop_
_entity_poly.entity_id
_entity_poly.type
_entity_poly.pdbx_seq_one_letter_code
_entity_poly.pdbx_strand_id
1 'polypeptide(L)'
;IDLKRYPWSEIGDYRIEEPSSEFLQYFPKIDPGKLQDTARVYSLLEEVIMEKDLSAVCVECFSMVMRDKVTACLPLAVLNNKNIVAACEGDICSMIGKMLIRAVAGEIPWQANVAEIKEEIILFAHCTAPLNVLKSFDVTTHFETNVGTAIKGKFEKQKVGAFRVNNKLDKYMLLHGQIINTPDYDFACRTQIEFKTSKNQT
;
A
#
# COMPACT_ATOMS: atom_id res chain seq x y z
N ILE A 1 -16.50 11.30 -8.63
CA ILE A 1 -15.77 10.01 -8.71
C ILE A 1 -16.75 8.96 -9.18
N ASP A 2 -16.45 8.31 -10.28
CA ASP A 2 -17.19 7.14 -10.77
C ASP A 2 -16.55 5.89 -10.15
N LEU A 3 -17.21 5.25 -9.18
CA LEU A 3 -16.71 4.07 -8.50
C LEU A 3 -17.32 2.83 -9.12
N LYS A 4 -16.49 1.94 -9.66
CA LYS A 4 -16.89 0.65 -10.20
C LYS A 4 -16.32 -0.48 -9.36
N ARG A 5 -17.09 -1.53 -9.17
CA ARG A 5 -16.67 -2.74 -8.46
C ARG A 5 -16.59 -3.91 -9.44
N TYR A 6 -15.45 -4.54 -9.46
CA TYR A 6 -15.20 -5.74 -10.23
C TYR A 6 -14.84 -6.90 -9.30
N PRO A 7 -15.62 -7.98 -9.25
CA PRO A 7 -15.22 -9.19 -8.55
C PRO A 7 -14.00 -9.83 -9.24
N TRP A 8 -13.18 -10.55 -8.51
CA TRP A 8 -12.02 -11.26 -9.06
C TRP A 8 -12.36 -12.15 -10.25
N SER A 9 -13.55 -12.77 -10.25
CA SER A 9 -14.04 -13.60 -11.37
C SER A 9 -14.29 -12.84 -12.69
N GLU A 10 -14.40 -11.52 -12.64
CA GLU A 10 -14.65 -10.68 -13.83
C GLU A 10 -13.39 -10.02 -14.37
N ILE A 11 -12.33 -9.88 -13.54
CA ILE A 11 -11.09 -9.22 -13.98
C ILE A 11 -10.05 -10.18 -14.56
N GLY A 12 -10.25 -11.48 -14.44
CA GLY A 12 -9.37 -12.50 -14.96
C GLY A 12 -8.73 -13.41 -13.89
N ASP A 13 -7.91 -14.33 -14.34
CA ASP A 13 -7.18 -15.25 -13.46
C ASP A 13 -5.68 -14.95 -13.57
N TYR A 14 -5.10 -14.36 -12.56
CA TYR A 14 -3.66 -14.02 -12.55
C TYR A 14 -2.75 -15.23 -12.84
N ARG A 15 -3.21 -16.47 -12.61
CA ARG A 15 -2.42 -17.68 -12.81
C ARG A 15 -2.10 -17.97 -14.28
N ILE A 16 -2.88 -17.40 -15.20
CA ILE A 16 -2.63 -17.51 -16.64
C ILE A 16 -1.77 -16.36 -17.20
N GLU A 17 -1.56 -15.30 -16.40
CA GLU A 17 -0.74 -14.18 -16.80
C GLU A 17 0.76 -14.55 -16.88
N GLU A 18 1.48 -13.89 -17.77
CA GLU A 18 2.94 -13.94 -17.77
C GLU A 18 3.51 -13.06 -16.63
N PRO A 19 4.47 -13.57 -15.84
CA PRO A 19 5.08 -12.80 -14.78
C PRO A 19 5.81 -11.58 -15.35
N SER A 20 5.46 -10.38 -14.89
CA SER A 20 6.08 -9.13 -15.34
C SER A 20 7.58 -9.10 -15.03
N SER A 21 8.41 -9.06 -16.07
CA SER A 21 9.86 -8.89 -15.93
C SER A 21 10.23 -7.51 -15.39
N GLU A 22 9.46 -6.47 -15.71
CA GLU A 22 9.62 -5.13 -15.16
C GLU A 22 9.38 -5.13 -13.65
N PHE A 23 8.30 -5.78 -13.19
CA PHE A 23 8.02 -5.91 -11.77
C PHE A 23 9.16 -6.57 -11.00
N LEU A 24 9.73 -7.64 -11.53
CA LEU A 24 10.83 -8.37 -10.90
C LEU A 24 12.09 -7.51 -10.70
N GLN A 25 12.33 -6.52 -11.56
CA GLN A 25 13.49 -5.62 -11.45
C GLN A 25 13.44 -4.71 -10.22
N TYR A 26 12.28 -4.48 -9.62
CA TYR A 26 12.16 -3.75 -8.35
C TYR A 26 12.71 -4.54 -7.15
N PHE A 27 12.89 -5.85 -7.30
CA PHE A 27 13.29 -6.76 -6.22
C PHE A 27 14.54 -7.60 -6.57
N PRO A 28 15.67 -6.97 -6.95
CA PRO A 28 16.82 -7.68 -7.52
C PRO A 28 17.53 -8.62 -6.54
N LYS A 29 17.28 -8.47 -5.24
CA LYS A 29 17.86 -9.32 -4.19
C LYS A 29 17.01 -10.54 -3.84
N ILE A 30 15.80 -10.62 -4.37
CA ILE A 30 14.86 -11.71 -4.10
C ILE A 30 14.93 -12.71 -5.24
N ASP A 31 14.92 -14.00 -4.91
CA ASP A 31 14.81 -15.06 -5.90
C ASP A 31 13.53 -14.86 -6.74
N PRO A 32 13.65 -14.65 -8.07
CA PRO A 32 12.49 -14.44 -8.94
C PRO A 32 11.46 -15.57 -8.86
N GLY A 33 11.88 -16.80 -8.58
CA GLY A 33 10.97 -17.93 -8.38
C GLY A 33 9.98 -17.75 -7.24
N LYS A 34 10.37 -17.00 -6.20
CA LYS A 34 9.50 -16.69 -5.05
C LYS A 34 8.50 -15.58 -5.34
N LEU A 35 8.68 -14.84 -6.42
CA LEU A 35 7.85 -13.70 -6.80
C LEU A 35 6.96 -13.96 -8.03
N GLN A 36 6.99 -15.17 -8.61
CA GLN A 36 6.28 -15.46 -9.87
C GLN A 36 4.79 -15.15 -9.79
N ASP A 37 4.08 -15.68 -8.77
CA ASP A 37 2.65 -15.45 -8.64
C ASP A 37 2.34 -13.99 -8.30
N THR A 38 3.18 -13.34 -7.49
CA THR A 38 3.06 -11.91 -7.18
C THR A 38 3.28 -11.05 -8.44
N ALA A 39 4.23 -11.43 -9.31
CA ALA A 39 4.48 -10.77 -10.59
C ALA A 39 3.31 -10.95 -11.58
N ARG A 40 2.63 -12.11 -11.56
CA ARG A 40 1.40 -12.34 -12.34
C ARG A 40 0.23 -11.50 -11.84
N VAL A 41 0.06 -11.37 -10.51
CA VAL A 41 -0.94 -10.46 -9.93
C VAL A 41 -0.67 -9.02 -10.37
N TYR A 42 0.59 -8.61 -10.43
CA TYR A 42 0.95 -7.29 -10.93
C TYR A 42 0.56 -7.13 -12.41
N SER A 43 0.88 -8.10 -13.28
CA SER A 43 0.51 -8.09 -14.70
C SER A 43 -0.99 -7.93 -14.88
N LEU A 44 -1.80 -8.74 -14.19
CA LEU A 44 -3.26 -8.66 -14.23
C LEU A 44 -3.77 -7.28 -13.81
N LEU A 45 -3.26 -6.72 -12.70
CA LEU A 45 -3.71 -5.42 -12.23
C LEU A 45 -3.34 -4.30 -13.22
N GLU A 46 -2.15 -4.35 -13.82
CA GLU A 46 -1.70 -3.38 -14.83
C GLU A 46 -2.58 -3.45 -16.08
N GLU A 47 -2.88 -4.66 -16.57
CA GLU A 47 -3.79 -4.87 -17.70
C GLU A 47 -5.20 -4.30 -17.43
N VAL A 48 -5.80 -4.64 -16.29
CA VAL A 48 -7.13 -4.14 -15.89
C VAL A 48 -7.16 -2.62 -15.78
N ILE A 49 -6.11 -2.01 -15.24
CA ILE A 49 -5.98 -0.55 -15.14
C ILE A 49 -6.01 0.07 -16.54
N MET A 50 -5.25 -0.48 -17.47
CA MET A 50 -5.17 0.02 -18.86
C MET A 50 -6.46 -0.23 -19.64
N GLU A 51 -6.99 -1.46 -19.64
CA GLU A 51 -8.19 -1.81 -20.41
C GLU A 51 -9.42 -1.03 -19.97
N LYS A 52 -9.55 -0.76 -18.68
CA LYS A 52 -10.73 -0.10 -18.11
C LYS A 52 -10.52 1.39 -17.87
N ASP A 53 -9.38 1.94 -18.30
CA ASP A 53 -9.00 3.36 -18.15
C ASP A 53 -9.18 3.85 -16.69
N LEU A 54 -8.62 3.10 -15.74
CA LEU A 54 -8.79 3.39 -14.31
C LEU A 54 -7.78 4.43 -13.82
N SER A 55 -8.26 5.49 -13.18
CA SER A 55 -7.42 6.50 -12.53
C SER A 55 -6.84 6.05 -11.19
N ALA A 56 -7.44 5.04 -10.56
CA ALA A 56 -7.03 4.46 -9.29
C ALA A 56 -7.64 3.06 -9.12
N VAL A 57 -7.00 2.22 -8.31
CA VAL A 57 -7.52 0.90 -7.92
C VAL A 57 -7.50 0.74 -6.40
N CYS A 58 -8.48 0.00 -5.88
CA CYS A 58 -8.49 -0.44 -4.49
C CYS A 58 -8.74 -1.94 -4.46
N VAL A 59 -7.78 -2.70 -3.95
CA VAL A 59 -7.80 -4.16 -4.00
C VAL A 59 -8.19 -4.72 -2.63
N GLU A 60 -9.26 -5.53 -2.60
CA GLU A 60 -9.54 -6.43 -1.48
C GLU A 60 -8.85 -7.77 -1.79
N CYS A 61 -7.70 -8.04 -1.17
CA CYS A 61 -6.88 -9.20 -1.50
C CYS A 61 -7.06 -10.40 -0.55
N PHE A 62 -7.80 -10.27 0.57
CA PHE A 62 -7.90 -11.34 1.57
C PHE A 62 -8.50 -12.63 1.00
N SER A 63 -9.49 -12.54 0.12
CA SER A 63 -10.07 -13.72 -0.54
C SER A 63 -9.02 -14.49 -1.34
N MET A 64 -8.15 -13.80 -2.09
CA MET A 64 -7.03 -14.39 -2.82
C MET A 64 -5.98 -14.95 -1.87
N VAL A 65 -5.61 -14.21 -0.83
CA VAL A 65 -4.62 -14.67 0.17
C VAL A 65 -5.09 -15.96 0.86
N MET A 66 -6.34 -16.03 1.24
CA MET A 66 -6.88 -17.21 1.91
C MET A 66 -6.93 -18.42 0.98
N ARG A 67 -7.30 -18.24 -0.29
CA ARG A 67 -7.41 -19.31 -1.28
C ARG A 67 -6.04 -19.74 -1.82
N ASP A 68 -5.23 -18.76 -2.28
CA ASP A 68 -4.05 -19.02 -3.13
C ASP A 68 -2.71 -18.77 -2.40
N LYS A 69 -2.75 -18.19 -1.19
CA LYS A 69 -1.56 -17.79 -0.42
C LYS A 69 -0.71 -16.70 -1.10
N VAL A 70 -1.29 -15.94 -2.01
CA VAL A 70 -0.68 -14.84 -2.76
C VAL A 70 -1.26 -13.51 -2.28
N THR A 71 -0.43 -12.48 -2.20
CA THR A 71 -0.82 -11.13 -1.74
C THR A 71 -0.62 -10.10 -2.83
N ALA A 72 -1.41 -9.02 -2.79
CA ALA A 72 -1.23 -7.86 -3.67
C ALA A 72 -0.29 -6.79 -3.08
N CYS A 73 0.37 -7.04 -1.95
CA CYS A 73 1.14 -6.00 -1.24
C CYS A 73 2.28 -5.40 -2.10
N LEU A 74 3.10 -6.24 -2.73
CA LEU A 74 4.17 -5.78 -3.62
C LEU A 74 3.63 -5.15 -4.91
N PRO A 75 2.66 -5.75 -5.63
CA PRO A 75 1.99 -5.11 -6.76
C PRO A 75 1.50 -3.70 -6.46
N LEU A 76 0.78 -3.51 -5.36
CA LEU A 76 0.28 -2.18 -4.96
C LEU A 76 1.41 -1.20 -4.62
N ALA A 77 2.49 -1.67 -3.98
CA ALA A 77 3.67 -0.86 -3.71
C ALA A 77 4.33 -0.37 -5.01
N VAL A 78 4.49 -1.26 -6.01
CA VAL A 78 5.09 -0.91 -7.32
C VAL A 78 4.17 0.00 -8.12
N LEU A 79 2.87 -0.24 -8.18
CA LEU A 79 1.91 0.66 -8.84
C LEU A 79 2.00 2.08 -8.26
N ASN A 80 2.00 2.21 -6.92
CA ASN A 80 2.17 3.50 -6.28
C ASN A 80 3.54 4.15 -6.59
N ASN A 81 4.61 3.35 -6.66
CA ASN A 81 5.94 3.83 -7.07
C ASN A 81 5.95 4.36 -8.51
N LYS A 82 5.13 3.79 -9.40
CA LYS A 82 4.90 4.25 -10.79
C LYS A 82 3.89 5.41 -10.89
N ASN A 83 3.52 6.03 -9.78
CA ASN A 83 2.54 7.11 -9.70
C ASN A 83 1.11 6.71 -10.13
N ILE A 84 0.75 5.43 -9.97
CA ILE A 84 -0.61 4.91 -10.15
C ILE A 84 -1.22 4.70 -8.76
N VAL A 85 -2.33 5.38 -8.47
CA VAL A 85 -2.97 5.28 -7.15
C VAL A 85 -3.50 3.87 -6.94
N ALA A 86 -2.90 3.15 -6.01
CA ALA A 86 -3.28 1.80 -5.64
C ALA A 86 -3.43 1.70 -4.11
N ALA A 87 -4.62 1.31 -3.66
CA ALA A 87 -4.96 1.15 -2.25
C ALA A 87 -5.26 -0.32 -1.93
N CYS A 88 -5.16 -0.68 -0.66
CA CYS A 88 -5.33 -2.03 -0.13
C CYS A 88 -6.60 -2.13 0.72
N GLU A 89 -6.96 -3.36 1.10
CA GLU A 89 -8.03 -3.68 2.07
C GLU A 89 -9.43 -3.22 1.67
N GLY A 90 -9.67 -2.88 0.39
CA GLY A 90 -10.94 -2.29 -0.01
C GLY A 90 -11.21 -0.91 0.60
N ASP A 91 -10.19 -0.23 1.17
CA ASP A 91 -10.33 1.08 1.82
C ASP A 91 -10.44 2.20 0.79
N ILE A 92 -11.66 2.44 0.34
CA ILE A 92 -12.02 3.49 -0.63
C ILE A 92 -11.67 4.89 -0.09
N CYS A 93 -11.82 5.13 1.22
CA CYS A 93 -11.48 6.44 1.79
C CYS A 93 -9.97 6.70 1.73
N SER A 94 -9.14 5.69 1.98
CA SER A 94 -7.69 5.81 1.76
C SER A 94 -7.35 6.00 0.29
N MET A 95 -8.01 5.29 -0.64
CA MET A 95 -7.81 5.49 -2.07
C MET A 95 -8.11 6.94 -2.48
N ILE A 96 -9.26 7.48 -2.07
CA ILE A 96 -9.64 8.86 -2.36
C ILE A 96 -8.66 9.85 -1.71
N GLY A 97 -8.24 9.59 -0.48
CA GLY A 97 -7.21 10.39 0.20
C GLY A 97 -5.89 10.44 -0.59
N LYS A 98 -5.44 9.29 -1.12
CA LYS A 98 -4.26 9.20 -1.97
C LYS A 98 -4.43 9.97 -3.29
N MET A 99 -5.61 9.88 -3.93
CA MET A 99 -5.91 10.64 -5.14
C MET A 99 -5.85 12.16 -4.90
N LEU A 100 -6.41 12.63 -3.77
CA LEU A 100 -6.38 14.04 -3.38
C LEU A 100 -4.94 14.52 -3.12
N ILE A 101 -4.15 13.78 -2.35
CA ILE A 101 -2.76 14.14 -2.08
C ILE A 101 -1.94 14.13 -3.37
N ARG A 102 -2.11 13.11 -4.23
CA ARG A 102 -1.46 13.09 -5.55
C ARG A 102 -1.81 14.32 -6.40
N ALA A 103 -3.07 14.73 -6.40
CA ALA A 103 -3.52 15.91 -7.17
C ALA A 103 -2.92 17.22 -6.65
N VAL A 104 -2.65 17.34 -5.34
CA VAL A 104 -2.11 18.56 -4.71
C VAL A 104 -0.59 18.56 -4.65
N ALA A 105 0.02 17.42 -4.30
CA ALA A 105 1.46 17.32 -4.05
C ALA A 105 2.25 16.65 -5.20
N GLY A 106 1.57 16.02 -6.15
CA GLY A 106 2.22 15.28 -7.26
C GLY A 106 2.75 13.90 -6.88
N GLU A 107 2.65 13.51 -5.60
CA GLU A 107 3.19 12.27 -5.06
C GLU A 107 2.10 11.41 -4.44
N ILE A 108 2.27 10.09 -4.49
CA ILE A 108 1.34 9.15 -3.85
C ILE A 108 1.83 8.85 -2.44
N PRO A 109 1.02 9.17 -1.40
CA PRO A 109 1.38 8.88 -0.03
C PRO A 109 1.28 7.38 0.29
N TRP A 110 1.99 6.95 1.31
CA TRP A 110 1.81 5.64 1.91
C TRP A 110 0.44 5.52 2.59
N GLN A 111 -0.31 4.47 2.31
CA GLN A 111 -1.49 4.07 3.07
C GLN A 111 -1.05 3.32 4.32
N ALA A 112 -1.57 3.70 5.48
CA ALA A 112 -1.26 3.02 6.73
C ALA A 112 -2.45 3.02 7.69
N ASN A 113 -2.55 1.96 8.49
CA ASN A 113 -3.51 1.83 9.56
C ASN A 113 -2.90 2.33 10.88
N VAL A 114 -3.74 2.87 11.77
CA VAL A 114 -3.35 3.18 13.14
C VAL A 114 -3.30 1.86 13.92
N ALA A 115 -2.10 1.42 14.29
CA ALA A 115 -1.91 0.20 15.06
C ALA A 115 -1.95 0.45 16.58
N GLU A 116 -1.45 1.61 17.03
CA GLU A 116 -1.45 1.99 18.44
C GLU A 116 -1.39 3.52 18.60
N ILE A 117 -1.96 4.04 19.68
CA ILE A 117 -1.83 5.44 20.09
C ILE A 117 -1.34 5.47 21.53
N LYS A 118 -0.20 6.12 21.77
CA LYS A 118 0.37 6.36 23.09
C LYS A 118 0.74 7.83 23.23
N GLU A 119 0.02 8.55 24.06
CA GLU A 119 0.21 9.99 24.28
C GLU A 119 0.24 10.78 22.96
N GLU A 120 1.36 11.40 22.60
CA GLU A 120 1.55 12.18 21.36
C GLU A 120 2.09 11.34 20.20
N ILE A 121 2.25 10.02 20.39
CA ILE A 121 2.82 9.11 19.39
C ILE A 121 1.73 8.21 18.83
N ILE A 122 1.67 8.15 17.52
CA ILE A 122 0.81 7.22 16.77
C ILE A 122 1.70 6.23 16.05
N LEU A 123 1.48 4.94 16.27
CA LEU A 123 2.08 3.87 15.48
C LEU A 123 1.23 3.65 14.25
N PHE A 124 1.77 3.98 13.08
CA PHE A 124 1.19 3.61 11.80
C PHE A 124 1.88 2.37 11.25
N ALA A 125 1.10 1.47 10.66
CA ALA A 125 1.61 0.24 10.08
C ALA A 125 0.85 -0.18 8.83
N HIS A 126 1.54 -0.68 7.81
CA HIS A 126 0.96 -1.34 6.63
C HIS A 126 2.04 -2.09 5.81
N CYS A 127 1.59 -2.95 4.88
CA CYS A 127 2.45 -3.83 4.08
C CYS A 127 2.72 -3.33 2.64
N THR A 128 2.17 -2.17 2.23
CA THR A 128 2.11 -1.70 0.83
C THR A 128 2.79 -0.36 0.59
N ALA A 129 3.88 -0.07 1.33
CA ALA A 129 4.57 1.21 1.19
C ALA A 129 5.18 1.37 -0.22
N PRO A 130 4.95 2.51 -0.92
CA PRO A 130 5.63 2.82 -2.16
C PRO A 130 7.16 2.79 -1.96
N LEU A 131 7.89 2.21 -2.91
CA LEU A 131 9.32 1.97 -2.72
C LEU A 131 10.14 3.28 -2.70
N ASN A 132 9.70 4.29 -3.44
CA ASN A 132 10.36 5.60 -3.57
C ASN A 132 10.27 6.48 -2.31
N VAL A 133 9.37 6.19 -1.38
CA VAL A 133 9.29 6.94 -0.10
C VAL A 133 10.09 6.28 1.02
N LEU A 134 10.70 5.12 0.75
CA LEU A 134 11.46 4.35 1.73
C LEU A 134 12.97 4.62 1.60
N LYS A 135 13.65 4.72 2.75
CA LYS A 135 15.10 4.69 2.82
C LYS A 135 15.69 3.35 2.40
N SER A 136 15.04 2.28 2.83
CA SER A 136 15.38 0.90 2.52
C SER A 136 14.18 0.00 2.77
N PHE A 137 14.18 -1.18 2.15
CA PHE A 137 13.15 -2.19 2.39
C PHE A 137 13.70 -3.60 2.21
N ASP A 138 13.00 -4.54 2.84
CA ASP A 138 13.09 -5.97 2.61
C ASP A 138 11.73 -6.51 2.19
N VAL A 139 11.72 -7.68 1.55
CA VAL A 139 10.50 -8.45 1.27
C VAL A 139 10.37 -9.56 2.30
N THR A 140 9.21 -9.65 2.91
CA THR A 140 8.88 -10.67 3.93
C THR A 140 7.49 -11.23 3.68
N THR A 141 6.98 -12.08 4.57
CA THR A 141 5.61 -12.59 4.53
C THR A 141 4.61 -11.55 5.02
N HIS A 142 3.36 -11.64 4.54
CA HIS A 142 2.25 -10.84 5.02
C HIS A 142 2.03 -11.06 6.53
N PHE A 143 1.70 -9.99 7.25
CA PHE A 143 1.66 -10.02 8.72
C PHE A 143 0.58 -10.96 9.26
N GLU A 144 -0.68 -10.76 8.88
CA GLU A 144 -1.81 -11.50 9.47
C GLU A 144 -1.84 -12.97 9.10
N THR A 145 -1.26 -13.34 7.96
CA THR A 145 -1.39 -14.71 7.42
C THR A 145 -0.08 -15.48 7.38
N ASN A 146 1.07 -14.81 7.55
CA ASN A 146 2.42 -15.35 7.40
C ASN A 146 2.70 -16.06 6.05
N VAL A 147 1.89 -15.77 5.02
CA VAL A 147 2.08 -16.27 3.65
C VAL A 147 2.20 -15.09 2.66
N GLY A 148 2.44 -15.39 1.38
CA GLY A 148 2.60 -14.37 0.35
C GLY A 148 3.80 -13.45 0.60
N THR A 149 3.72 -12.22 0.10
CA THR A 149 4.81 -11.24 0.15
C THR A 149 4.32 -9.89 0.66
N ALA A 150 5.18 -9.17 1.39
CA ALA A 150 4.90 -7.85 1.95
C ALA A 150 6.16 -6.98 1.97
N ILE A 151 6.00 -5.67 1.89
CA ILE A 151 7.09 -4.71 2.08
C ILE A 151 7.34 -4.52 3.58
N LYS A 152 8.60 -4.72 4.00
CA LYS A 152 9.12 -4.32 5.31
C LYS A 152 10.04 -3.13 5.11
N GLY A 153 9.47 -1.94 5.12
CA GLY A 153 10.16 -0.68 4.79
C GLY A 153 10.67 0.07 6.02
N LYS A 154 11.71 0.88 5.81
CA LYS A 154 12.23 1.86 6.76
C LYS A 154 12.13 3.24 6.13
N PHE A 155 11.58 4.19 6.86
CA PHE A 155 11.52 5.59 6.46
C PHE A 155 12.70 6.39 7.02
N GLU A 156 13.01 7.52 6.38
CA GLU A 156 13.84 8.54 7.03
C GLU A 156 13.05 9.26 8.13
N LYS A 157 13.79 9.76 9.14
CA LYS A 157 13.21 10.66 10.13
C LYS A 157 12.97 12.02 9.48
N GLN A 158 11.72 12.39 9.31
CA GLN A 158 11.33 13.62 8.62
C GLN A 158 9.98 14.14 9.08
N LYS A 159 9.70 15.42 8.78
CA LYS A 159 8.37 16.00 8.98
C LYS A 159 7.43 15.47 7.91
N VAL A 160 6.26 15.03 8.32
CA VAL A 160 5.22 14.48 7.43
C VAL A 160 3.83 14.89 7.91
N GLY A 161 2.85 14.74 7.01
CA GLY A 161 1.42 14.84 7.34
C GLY A 161 0.75 13.47 7.32
N ALA A 162 -0.25 13.27 8.18
CA ALA A 162 -1.19 12.16 8.07
C ALA A 162 -2.57 12.70 7.70
N PHE A 163 -3.15 12.19 6.62
CA PHE A 163 -4.38 12.69 6.02
C PHE A 163 -5.43 11.58 5.91
N ARG A 164 -6.67 11.89 6.27
CA ARG A 164 -7.81 10.98 6.10
C ARG A 164 -9.07 11.75 5.76
N VAL A 165 -9.83 11.26 4.79
CA VAL A 165 -11.21 11.69 4.54
C VAL A 165 -12.19 10.74 5.23
N ASN A 166 -13.35 11.24 5.66
CA ASN A 166 -14.40 10.41 6.23
C ASN A 166 -15.23 9.70 5.12
N ASN A 167 -16.09 8.75 5.54
CA ASN A 167 -16.88 7.94 4.60
C ASN A 167 -17.94 8.77 3.80
N LYS A 168 -18.32 9.95 4.29
CA LYS A 168 -19.23 10.85 3.57
C LYS A 168 -18.52 11.79 2.62
N LEU A 169 -17.19 11.84 2.67
CA LEU A 169 -16.33 12.74 1.90
C LEU A 169 -16.63 14.24 2.12
N ASP A 170 -17.22 14.58 3.25
CA ASP A 170 -17.58 15.96 3.64
C ASP A 170 -16.65 16.55 4.71
N LYS A 171 -15.76 15.71 5.26
CA LYS A 171 -14.77 16.11 6.28
C LYS A 171 -13.45 15.41 6.04
N TYR A 172 -12.39 16.06 6.47
CA TYR A 172 -11.05 15.48 6.49
C TYR A 172 -10.35 15.75 7.82
N MET A 173 -9.36 14.96 8.11
CA MET A 173 -8.40 15.17 9.19
C MET A 173 -7.01 15.29 8.57
N LEU A 174 -6.26 16.27 9.00
CA LEU A 174 -4.85 16.45 8.63
C LEU A 174 -4.05 16.65 9.92
N LEU A 175 -3.17 15.72 10.21
CA LEU A 175 -2.22 15.81 11.32
C LEU A 175 -0.85 16.18 10.79
N HIS A 176 -0.20 17.14 11.42
CA HIS A 176 1.21 17.46 11.18
C HIS A 176 2.09 16.86 12.26
N GLY A 177 3.22 16.33 11.88
CA GLY A 177 4.14 15.72 12.84
C GLY A 177 5.45 15.29 12.20
N GLN A 178 6.10 14.36 12.87
CA GLN A 178 7.42 13.86 12.48
C GLN A 178 7.49 12.35 12.67
N ILE A 179 8.11 11.67 11.70
CA ILE A 179 8.57 10.29 11.89
C ILE A 179 9.78 10.34 12.83
N ILE A 180 9.61 9.77 14.02
CA ILE A 180 10.68 9.74 15.03
C ILE A 180 11.42 8.40 15.08
N ASN A 181 10.74 7.32 14.63
CA ASN A 181 11.29 5.98 14.61
C ASN A 181 10.60 5.11 13.55
N THR A 182 11.27 4.04 13.14
CA THR A 182 10.71 2.99 12.27
C THR A 182 10.95 1.64 12.96
N PRO A 183 10.08 1.29 13.93
CA PRO A 183 10.25 0.10 14.74
C PRO A 183 10.03 -1.19 13.95
N ASP A 184 10.09 -2.31 14.64
CA ASP A 184 9.85 -3.65 14.11
C ASP A 184 9.09 -4.46 15.16
N TYR A 185 7.90 -3.98 15.52
CA TYR A 185 7.05 -4.67 16.48
C TYR A 185 6.37 -5.87 15.82
N ASP A 186 6.28 -6.97 16.53
CA ASP A 186 5.73 -8.24 16.06
C ASP A 186 4.20 -8.31 16.08
N PHE A 187 3.54 -7.28 16.65
CA PHE A 187 2.07 -7.18 16.73
C PHE A 187 1.43 -6.31 15.64
N ALA A 188 2.20 -5.80 14.69
CA ALA A 188 1.70 -4.91 13.64
C ALA A 188 2.25 -5.25 12.25
N CYS A 189 1.60 -4.73 11.20
CA CYS A 189 2.04 -4.89 9.81
C CYS A 189 3.50 -4.48 9.60
N ARG A 190 4.13 -5.03 8.58
CA ARG A 190 5.58 -5.10 8.38
C ARG A 190 6.31 -3.77 8.24
N THR A 191 5.74 -2.77 7.56
CA THR A 191 6.28 -1.42 7.51
C THR A 191 5.65 -0.60 8.63
N GLN A 192 6.46 0.02 9.48
CA GLN A 192 6.00 0.72 10.69
C GLN A 192 6.70 2.05 10.87
N ILE A 193 5.96 3.05 11.34
CA ILE A 193 6.52 4.32 11.80
C ILE A 193 5.89 4.75 13.13
N GLU A 194 6.70 5.30 14.02
CA GLU A 194 6.23 6.10 15.14
C GLU A 194 6.18 7.57 14.70
N PHE A 195 4.95 8.06 14.62
CA PHE A 195 4.64 9.42 14.24
C PHE A 195 4.34 10.25 15.49
N LYS A 196 5.17 11.24 15.77
CA LYS A 196 4.95 12.18 16.86
C LYS A 196 4.18 13.39 16.33
N THR A 197 3.00 13.65 16.89
CA THR A 197 2.17 14.80 16.50
C THR A 197 2.79 16.12 16.95
N SER A 198 2.59 17.19 16.17
CA SER A 198 2.99 18.55 16.58
C SER A 198 1.97 19.11 17.58
N LYS A 199 2.47 19.82 18.62
CA LYS A 199 1.62 20.30 19.74
C LYS A 199 0.56 21.36 19.42
N ASN A 200 0.55 21.95 18.23
CA ASN A 200 -0.39 22.99 17.83
C ASN A 200 -1.20 22.52 16.61
N GLN A 201 -2.19 21.67 16.85
CA GLN A 201 -3.19 21.31 15.85
C GLN A 201 -4.52 21.92 16.29
N THR A 202 -4.83 23.08 15.71
CA THR A 202 -6.16 23.73 15.82
C THR A 202 -7.05 23.26 14.68
#